data_58beb2f094eb4cc3504b71b0a8773aa1
#
_entry.id   58beb2f094eb4cc3504b71b0a8773aa1
#
_cell.length_a   1.000
_cell.length_b   1.000
_cell.length_c   1.000
_cell.angle_alpha   90.00
_cell.angle_beta   90.00
_cell.angle_gamma   90.00
#
_symmetry.space_group_name_H-M   'P 1'
#
loop_
_entity.id
_entity.type
_entity.pdbx_description
1 polymer ?
#
loop_
_entity_poly.entity_id
_entity_poly.type
_entity_poly.pdbx_seq_one_letter_code
_entity_poly.pdbx_strand_id
1 'polypeptide(L)'
;MPAASAQQPNGDTLRIGLVLPDSAARTPAMASAARGVVMGAEEAARSAALFGRTVRLVEGADAARLVGEGRVLALLGGFGDAECRALGGLAQARGVVFVDLGCAGDALRGRECRRASFHVAPSAAMRAVASALAGVAGGGVEMWDTRLERFGADQLNQRFRARFGEGMDSQGWAGWFAVKMLWESALRARSAEPAALLRYLESDAAQFDGHKGRPLSFRPWDHQLRQPLYVAAPSADAPVEVPRAQPGADESSREVLDRLGTPREKSECRMGEARPGDRLRGE
;
A
#
# COMPACT_ATOMS: atom_id res chain seq x y z
N MET A 1 34.67 -1.26 -36.29
CA MET A 1 33.23 -1.14 -36.14
C MET A 1 32.91 -0.96 -34.65
N PRO A 2 32.52 0.23 -34.16
CA PRO A 2 32.12 0.35 -32.76
C PRO A 2 30.75 -0.31 -32.56
N ALA A 3 30.64 -1.17 -31.55
CA ALA A 3 29.40 -1.78 -31.15
C ALA A 3 28.46 -0.67 -30.64
N ALA A 4 27.31 -0.52 -31.30
CA ALA A 4 26.25 0.35 -30.85
C ALA A 4 25.77 -0.15 -29.49
N SER A 5 26.01 0.65 -28.43
CA SER A 5 25.35 0.47 -27.14
C SER A 5 23.83 0.56 -27.36
N ALA A 6 23.18 -0.55 -27.34
CA ALA A 6 21.72 -0.59 -27.30
C ALA A 6 21.29 0.15 -26.02
N GLN A 7 20.76 1.35 -26.19
CA GLN A 7 20.09 2.10 -25.13
C GLN A 7 18.90 1.25 -24.70
N GLN A 8 18.98 0.61 -23.50
CA GLN A 8 17.86 -0.11 -22.94
C GLN A 8 16.66 0.85 -22.79
N PRO A 9 15.48 0.48 -23.26
CA PRO A 9 14.31 1.35 -23.15
C PRO A 9 14.00 1.61 -21.66
N ASN A 10 13.64 2.85 -21.33
CA ASN A 10 13.28 3.32 -19.97
C ASN A 10 12.15 2.50 -19.28
N GLY A 11 11.53 1.55 -19.97
CA GLY A 11 10.47 0.68 -19.47
C GLY A 11 10.88 -0.44 -18.49
N ASP A 12 12.18 -0.70 -18.32
CA ASP A 12 12.67 -1.83 -17.51
C ASP A 12 13.00 -1.48 -16.06
N THR A 13 12.90 -0.21 -15.68
CA THR A 13 13.22 0.25 -14.32
C THR A 13 11.99 0.77 -13.61
N LEU A 14 11.53 0.07 -12.57
CA LEU A 14 10.53 0.56 -11.63
C LEU A 14 11.21 1.47 -10.59
N ARG A 15 10.96 2.78 -10.66
CA ARG A 15 11.44 3.77 -9.68
C ARG A 15 10.34 4.09 -8.70
N ILE A 16 10.58 3.85 -7.41
CA ILE A 16 9.64 4.06 -6.32
C ILE A 16 10.18 5.19 -5.45
N GLY A 17 9.38 6.23 -5.22
CA GLY A 17 9.69 7.33 -4.32
C GLY A 17 9.15 7.06 -2.92
N LEU A 18 10.00 7.17 -1.91
CA LEU A 18 9.57 7.18 -0.51
C LEU A 18 9.62 8.60 0.02
N VAL A 19 8.45 9.15 0.35
CA VAL A 19 8.31 10.50 0.88
C VAL A 19 8.39 10.45 2.39
N LEU A 20 9.50 10.91 2.95
CA LEU A 20 9.74 10.99 4.38
C LEU A 20 10.58 12.23 4.72
N PRO A 21 10.37 12.84 5.89
CA PRO A 21 11.26 13.86 6.40
C PRO A 21 12.65 13.27 6.71
N ASP A 22 13.60 14.13 6.98
CA ASP A 22 14.92 13.73 7.46
C ASP A 22 14.82 12.80 8.68
N SER A 23 15.77 11.89 8.83
CA SER A 23 15.71 10.80 9.81
C SER A 23 15.44 11.28 11.24
N ALA A 24 15.99 12.45 11.64
CA ALA A 24 15.79 13.04 12.96
C ALA A 24 14.35 13.51 13.22
N ALA A 25 13.57 13.78 12.17
CA ALA A 25 12.18 14.23 12.27
C ALA A 25 11.15 13.09 12.09
N ARG A 26 11.61 11.84 11.92
CA ARG A 26 10.71 10.70 11.73
C ARG A 26 10.07 10.24 13.03
N THR A 27 8.77 10.01 12.97
CA THR A 27 8.08 9.29 14.05
C THR A 27 8.47 7.80 14.03
N PRO A 28 8.26 7.04 15.12
CA PRO A 28 8.47 5.58 15.11
C PRO A 28 7.73 4.88 13.97
N ALA A 29 6.49 5.28 13.67
CA ALA A 29 5.69 4.74 12.55
C ALA A 29 6.36 4.97 11.18
N MET A 30 6.85 6.19 10.93
CA MET A 30 7.59 6.53 9.70
C MET A 30 8.87 5.73 9.58
N ALA A 31 9.62 5.58 10.68
CA ALA A 31 10.86 4.81 10.69
C ALA A 31 10.60 3.32 10.43
N SER A 32 9.54 2.75 11.00
CA SER A 32 9.14 1.37 10.76
C SER A 32 8.71 1.15 9.31
N ALA A 33 7.88 2.05 8.75
CA ALA A 33 7.49 2.00 7.36
C ALA A 33 8.70 2.06 6.41
N ALA A 34 9.69 2.94 6.70
CA ALA A 34 10.93 3.03 5.93
C ALA A 34 11.69 1.69 5.91
N ARG A 35 11.83 1.02 7.07
CA ARG A 35 12.44 -0.31 7.15
C ARG A 35 11.70 -1.33 6.28
N GLY A 36 10.36 -1.34 6.35
CA GLY A 36 9.54 -2.19 5.49
C GLY A 36 9.77 -1.93 4.00
N VAL A 37 9.75 -0.66 3.59
CA VAL A 37 10.01 -0.25 2.20
C VAL A 37 11.40 -0.68 1.74
N VAL A 38 12.44 -0.49 2.57
CA VAL A 38 13.82 -0.91 2.26
C VAL A 38 13.88 -2.43 2.05
N MET A 39 13.32 -3.23 2.96
CA MET A 39 13.31 -4.69 2.82
C MET A 39 12.54 -5.13 1.57
N GLY A 40 11.37 -4.55 1.32
CA GLY A 40 10.59 -4.82 0.13
C GLY A 40 11.34 -4.46 -1.16
N ALA A 41 12.07 -3.34 -1.17
CA ALA A 41 12.88 -2.91 -2.32
C ALA A 41 14.06 -3.85 -2.57
N GLU A 42 14.74 -4.33 -1.53
CA GLU A 42 15.80 -5.32 -1.64
C GLU A 42 15.28 -6.65 -2.22
N GLU A 43 14.12 -7.12 -1.76
CA GLU A 43 13.48 -8.34 -2.25
C GLU A 43 13.00 -8.17 -3.71
N ALA A 44 12.34 -7.05 -4.01
CA ALA A 44 11.90 -6.73 -5.35
C ALA A 44 13.05 -6.59 -6.34
N ALA A 45 14.17 -5.98 -5.93
CA ALA A 45 15.36 -5.85 -6.78
C ALA A 45 15.99 -7.21 -7.11
N ARG A 46 16.07 -8.13 -6.12
CA ARG A 46 16.54 -9.50 -6.37
C ARG A 46 15.63 -10.25 -7.33
N SER A 47 14.31 -10.13 -7.14
CA SER A 47 13.34 -10.73 -8.06
C SER A 47 13.42 -10.11 -9.46
N ALA A 48 13.54 -8.80 -9.56
CA ALA A 48 13.59 -8.07 -10.83
C ALA A 48 14.79 -8.49 -11.69
N ALA A 49 15.94 -8.72 -11.06
CA ALA A 49 17.15 -9.16 -11.74
C ALA A 49 16.95 -10.48 -12.51
N LEU A 50 16.10 -11.39 -12.00
CA LEU A 50 15.78 -12.66 -12.68
C LEU A 50 15.01 -12.45 -14.00
N PHE A 51 14.36 -11.31 -14.15
CA PHE A 51 13.61 -10.92 -15.35
C PHE A 51 14.31 -9.85 -16.19
N GLY A 52 15.60 -9.57 -15.92
CA GLY A 52 16.36 -8.53 -16.61
C GLY A 52 15.85 -7.10 -16.33
N ARG A 53 15.11 -6.92 -15.21
CA ARG A 53 14.52 -5.63 -14.81
C ARG A 53 15.22 -5.05 -13.59
N THR A 54 14.96 -3.77 -13.32
CA THR A 54 15.52 -3.05 -12.17
C THR A 54 14.42 -2.44 -11.31
N VAL A 55 14.55 -2.53 -9.98
CA VAL A 55 13.76 -1.77 -9.02
C VAL A 55 14.70 -0.80 -8.31
N ARG A 56 14.33 0.48 -8.24
CA ARG A 56 15.10 1.52 -7.54
C ARG A 56 14.20 2.27 -6.57
N LEU A 57 14.65 2.34 -5.34
CA LEU A 57 14.08 3.19 -4.30
C LEU A 57 14.80 4.53 -4.30
N VAL A 58 14.03 5.64 -4.28
CA VAL A 58 14.52 7.02 -4.13
C VAL A 58 13.79 7.62 -2.94
N GLU A 59 14.54 8.07 -1.93
CA GLU A 59 13.98 8.68 -0.73
C GLU A 59 14.17 10.18 -0.74
N GLY A 60 13.19 10.94 -0.21
CA GLY A 60 13.29 12.38 -0.05
C GLY A 60 12.03 12.98 0.59
N ALA A 61 12.17 14.19 1.14
CA ALA A 61 11.07 14.92 1.75
C ALA A 61 10.18 15.66 0.71
N ASP A 62 10.76 16.01 -0.44
CA ASP A 62 10.06 16.74 -1.50
C ASP A 62 9.52 15.78 -2.56
N ALA A 63 8.23 15.49 -2.48
CA ALA A 63 7.55 14.61 -3.42
C ALA A 63 7.55 15.15 -4.85
N ALA A 64 7.47 16.47 -5.06
CA ALA A 64 7.48 17.06 -6.40
C ALA A 64 8.85 16.86 -7.07
N ARG A 65 9.92 16.97 -6.30
CA ARG A 65 11.28 16.69 -6.75
C ARG A 65 11.48 15.20 -7.07
N LEU A 66 10.96 14.31 -6.22
CA LEU A 66 11.01 12.87 -6.49
C LEU A 66 10.33 12.52 -7.82
N VAL A 67 9.17 13.10 -8.11
CA VAL A 67 8.46 12.87 -9.38
C VAL A 67 9.19 13.52 -10.56
N GLY A 68 9.64 14.76 -10.41
CA GLY A 68 10.31 15.53 -11.51
C GLY A 68 11.71 15.01 -11.81
N GLU A 69 12.65 15.25 -10.88
CA GLU A 69 14.07 14.92 -11.05
C GLU A 69 14.33 13.42 -10.83
N GLY A 70 13.71 12.83 -9.80
CA GLY A 70 13.86 11.41 -9.45
C GLY A 70 13.16 10.47 -10.44
N ARG A 71 12.23 11.00 -11.26
CA ARG A 71 11.44 10.25 -12.25
C ARG A 71 10.80 8.99 -11.63
N VAL A 72 10.27 9.12 -10.41
CA VAL A 72 9.58 8.01 -9.76
C VAL A 72 8.20 7.80 -10.41
N LEU A 73 7.79 6.55 -10.49
CA LEU A 73 6.55 6.11 -11.12
C LEU A 73 5.45 5.87 -10.10
N ALA A 74 5.85 5.73 -8.85
CA ALA A 74 4.95 5.63 -7.71
C ALA A 74 5.55 6.34 -6.49
N LEU A 75 4.70 6.97 -5.68
CA LEU A 75 5.04 7.57 -4.40
C LEU A 75 4.50 6.69 -3.26
N LEU A 76 5.34 6.42 -2.28
CA LEU A 76 4.97 5.80 -0.99
C LEU A 76 5.11 6.84 0.11
N GLY A 77 4.22 6.85 1.08
CA GLY A 77 4.28 7.78 2.23
C GLY A 77 2.91 8.06 2.80
N GLY A 78 2.76 9.22 3.44
CA GLY A 78 1.52 9.65 4.04
C GLY A 78 1.27 9.02 5.42
N PHE A 79 1.46 9.84 6.46
CA PHE A 79 1.27 9.44 7.85
C PHE A 79 0.32 10.40 8.58
N GLY A 80 -0.36 11.24 7.82
CA GLY A 80 -1.40 12.15 8.27
C GLY A 80 -2.29 12.57 7.11
N ASP A 81 -3.58 12.81 7.38
CA ASP A 81 -4.58 13.05 6.34
C ASP A 81 -4.28 14.27 5.45
N ALA A 82 -3.69 15.33 6.01
CA ALA A 82 -3.29 16.51 5.25
C ALA A 82 -2.16 16.17 4.26
N GLU A 83 -1.19 15.39 4.69
CA GLU A 83 -0.10 14.92 3.83
C GLU A 83 -0.63 13.99 2.73
N CYS A 84 -1.49 13.02 3.07
CA CYS A 84 -2.11 12.12 2.08
C CYS A 84 -2.93 12.89 1.04
N ARG A 85 -3.63 13.93 1.46
CA ARG A 85 -4.38 14.80 0.56
C ARG A 85 -3.46 15.51 -0.42
N ALA A 86 -2.33 16.04 0.07
CA ALA A 86 -1.33 16.72 -0.74
C ALA A 86 -0.64 15.75 -1.72
N LEU A 87 -0.16 14.59 -1.23
CA LEU A 87 0.51 13.58 -2.05
C LEU A 87 -0.42 12.98 -3.10
N GLY A 88 -1.66 12.66 -2.74
CA GLY A 88 -2.66 12.19 -3.69
C GLY A 88 -3.00 13.23 -4.77
N GLY A 89 -3.05 14.52 -4.39
CA GLY A 89 -3.22 15.63 -5.34
C GLY A 89 -2.07 15.75 -6.33
N LEU A 90 -0.85 15.69 -5.83
CA LEU A 90 0.36 15.70 -6.66
C LEU A 90 0.41 14.50 -7.59
N ALA A 91 0.17 13.30 -7.07
CA ALA A 91 0.18 12.07 -7.86
C ALA A 91 -0.85 12.11 -9.00
N GLN A 92 -2.07 12.54 -8.71
CA GLN A 92 -3.13 12.73 -9.71
C GLN A 92 -2.71 13.74 -10.79
N ALA A 93 -2.12 14.87 -10.40
CA ALA A 93 -1.69 15.92 -11.34
C ALA A 93 -0.49 15.51 -12.20
N ARG A 94 0.35 14.64 -11.71
CA ARG A 94 1.58 14.18 -12.39
C ARG A 94 1.42 12.82 -13.06
N GLY A 95 0.25 12.19 -12.95
CA GLY A 95 -0.02 10.89 -13.55
C GLY A 95 0.81 9.75 -12.97
N VAL A 96 1.23 9.82 -11.70
CA VAL A 96 1.93 8.75 -10.98
C VAL A 96 1.00 8.10 -9.96
N VAL A 97 1.33 6.90 -9.48
CA VAL A 97 0.57 6.22 -8.44
C VAL A 97 1.00 6.71 -7.07
N PHE A 98 0.06 6.94 -6.15
CA PHE A 98 0.34 7.17 -4.74
C PHE A 98 -0.21 6.03 -3.89
N VAL A 99 0.60 5.51 -2.98
CA VAL A 99 0.22 4.47 -2.02
C VAL A 99 0.43 5.00 -0.60
N ASP A 100 -0.66 5.19 0.13
CA ASP A 100 -0.57 5.62 1.52
C ASP A 100 -0.22 4.46 2.47
N LEU A 101 0.62 4.76 3.45
CA LEU A 101 1.14 3.79 4.42
C LEU A 101 0.54 3.99 5.83
N GLY A 102 -0.12 5.12 6.11
CA GLY A 102 -0.53 5.44 7.47
C GLY A 102 -1.69 6.41 7.63
N CYS A 103 -2.41 6.78 6.56
CA CYS A 103 -3.53 7.72 6.65
C CYS A 103 -4.85 7.00 6.95
N ALA A 104 -5.52 7.41 8.03
CA ALA A 104 -6.75 6.79 8.50
C ALA A 104 -8.04 7.52 8.11
N GLY A 105 -7.96 8.71 7.50
CA GLY A 105 -9.12 9.54 7.21
C GLY A 105 -10.11 8.91 6.25
N ASP A 106 -11.36 8.76 6.66
CA ASP A 106 -12.44 8.22 5.82
C ASP A 106 -12.75 9.14 4.63
N ALA A 107 -12.57 10.46 4.78
CA ALA A 107 -12.78 11.41 3.69
C ALA A 107 -11.87 11.14 2.48
N LEU A 108 -10.64 10.62 2.70
CA LEU A 108 -9.71 10.25 1.63
C LEU A 108 -10.19 9.07 0.77
N ARG A 109 -11.12 8.25 1.30
CA ARG A 109 -11.77 7.11 0.63
C ARG A 109 -13.21 7.47 0.20
N GLY A 110 -13.68 8.65 0.59
CA GLY A 110 -15.00 9.21 0.28
C GLY A 110 -14.90 10.42 -0.63
N ARG A 111 -15.44 11.55 -0.20
CA ARG A 111 -15.54 12.79 -0.98
C ARG A 111 -14.18 13.35 -1.46
N GLU A 112 -13.07 12.99 -0.84
CA GLU A 112 -11.71 13.44 -1.20
C GLU A 112 -10.90 12.37 -1.94
N CYS A 113 -11.52 11.25 -2.31
CA CYS A 113 -10.83 10.17 -3.01
C CYS A 113 -10.22 10.62 -4.33
N ARG A 114 -9.13 9.99 -4.72
CA ARG A 114 -8.44 10.26 -5.99
C ARG A 114 -8.10 8.95 -6.67
N ARG A 115 -8.28 8.88 -7.97
CA ARG A 115 -8.00 7.67 -8.75
C ARG A 115 -6.55 7.21 -8.65
N ALA A 116 -5.61 8.15 -8.55
CA ALA A 116 -4.19 7.84 -8.42
C ALA A 116 -3.78 7.35 -7.03
N SER A 117 -4.69 7.36 -6.02
CA SER A 117 -4.38 7.03 -4.62
C SER A 117 -4.90 5.65 -4.25
N PHE A 118 -4.02 4.82 -3.69
CA PHE A 118 -4.30 3.49 -3.15
C PHE A 118 -3.99 3.45 -1.67
N HIS A 119 -4.89 2.89 -0.88
CA HIS A 119 -4.84 2.96 0.58
C HIS A 119 -4.48 1.60 1.17
N VAL A 120 -3.24 1.43 1.62
CA VAL A 120 -2.81 0.22 2.35
C VAL A 120 -3.23 0.33 3.81
N ALA A 121 -3.09 1.50 4.41
CA ALA A 121 -3.55 1.73 5.77
C ALA A 121 -5.09 1.61 5.87
N PRO A 122 -5.63 0.94 6.91
CA PRO A 122 -7.06 0.88 7.13
C PRO A 122 -7.61 2.25 7.55
N SER A 123 -8.81 2.57 7.07
CA SER A 123 -9.53 3.78 7.46
C SER A 123 -10.01 3.70 8.92
N ALA A 124 -10.41 4.86 9.48
CA ALA A 124 -11.00 4.91 10.81
C ALA A 124 -12.27 4.06 10.90
N ALA A 125 -13.12 4.10 9.87
CA ALA A 125 -14.32 3.24 9.77
C ALA A 125 -13.95 1.74 9.75
N MET A 126 -12.90 1.35 9.01
CA MET A 126 -12.43 -0.05 9.00
C MET A 126 -11.98 -0.49 10.40
N ARG A 127 -11.24 0.34 11.10
CA ARG A 127 -10.77 0.05 12.47
C ARG A 127 -11.93 -0.08 13.44
N ALA A 128 -12.92 0.80 13.35
CA ALA A 128 -14.13 0.75 14.18
C ALA A 128 -14.92 -0.55 13.97
N VAL A 129 -15.15 -0.93 12.70
CA VAL A 129 -15.83 -2.19 12.37
C VAL A 129 -15.01 -3.40 12.84
N ALA A 130 -13.70 -3.39 12.63
CA ALA A 130 -12.82 -4.47 13.07
C ALA A 130 -12.87 -4.66 14.60
N SER A 131 -12.81 -3.57 15.36
CA SER A 131 -12.93 -3.61 16.84
C SER A 131 -14.28 -4.19 17.28
N ALA A 132 -15.37 -3.76 16.64
CA ALA A 132 -16.71 -4.28 16.93
C ALA A 132 -16.84 -5.78 16.61
N LEU A 133 -16.31 -6.23 15.47
CA LEU A 133 -16.35 -7.65 15.05
C LEU A 133 -15.50 -8.56 15.94
N ALA A 134 -14.41 -8.05 16.48
CA ALA A 134 -13.53 -8.85 17.35
C ALA A 134 -14.15 -9.12 18.72
N GLY A 135 -15.01 -8.23 19.22
CA GLY A 135 -15.60 -8.35 20.57
C GLY A 135 -14.56 -8.26 21.69
N VAL A 136 -13.38 -7.69 21.44
CA VAL A 136 -12.26 -7.60 22.37
C VAL A 136 -12.19 -6.19 22.94
N ALA A 137 -12.47 -6.05 24.24
CA ALA A 137 -12.38 -4.76 24.91
C ALA A 137 -10.94 -4.29 25.02
N GLY A 138 -10.67 -3.01 24.67
CA GLY A 138 -9.35 -2.39 24.82
C GLY A 138 -8.27 -2.91 23.85
N GLY A 139 -8.62 -3.73 22.88
CA GLY A 139 -7.69 -4.23 21.86
C GLY A 139 -7.35 -3.16 20.81
N GLY A 140 -6.06 -3.02 20.51
CA GLY A 140 -5.60 -2.23 19.35
C GLY A 140 -5.92 -2.94 18.04
N VAL A 141 -6.31 -2.18 16.98
CA VAL A 141 -6.56 -2.73 15.64
C VAL A 141 -5.33 -2.51 14.78
N GLU A 142 -4.73 -3.61 14.35
CA GLU A 142 -3.45 -3.63 13.64
C GLU A 142 -3.57 -4.26 12.25
N MET A 143 -2.71 -3.84 11.33
CA MET A 143 -2.54 -4.50 10.03
C MET A 143 -1.69 -5.75 10.14
N TRP A 144 -0.77 -5.78 11.09
CA TRP A 144 0.21 -6.85 11.28
C TRP A 144 0.60 -6.99 12.75
N ASP A 145 0.95 -8.21 13.14
CA ASP A 145 1.41 -8.50 14.50
C ASP A 145 2.59 -9.49 14.44
N THR A 146 3.57 -9.27 15.30
CA THR A 146 4.78 -10.12 15.39
C THR A 146 4.50 -11.55 15.83
N ARG A 147 3.31 -11.82 16.38
CA ARG A 147 2.84 -13.16 16.83
C ARG A 147 2.15 -13.94 15.71
N LEU A 148 2.04 -13.37 14.50
CA LEU A 148 1.50 -14.09 13.35
C LEU A 148 2.50 -15.14 12.86
N GLU A 149 2.05 -16.39 12.78
CA GLU A 149 2.89 -17.54 12.41
C GLU A 149 2.45 -18.20 11.11
N ARG A 150 1.14 -18.14 10.80
CA ARG A 150 0.55 -18.88 9.67
C ARG A 150 0.81 -18.17 8.34
N PHE A 151 0.67 -18.93 7.25
CA PHE A 151 0.75 -18.43 5.87
C PHE A 151 2.08 -17.75 5.52
N GLY A 152 3.17 -18.15 6.17
CA GLY A 152 4.50 -17.57 5.98
C GLY A 152 4.74 -16.27 6.75
N ALA A 153 3.84 -15.89 7.66
CA ALA A 153 4.00 -14.70 8.49
C ALA A 153 5.19 -14.82 9.45
N ASP A 154 5.43 -16.00 10.03
CA ASP A 154 6.60 -16.29 10.86
C ASP A 154 7.91 -16.04 10.10
N GLN A 155 8.00 -16.51 8.86
CA GLN A 155 9.18 -16.31 8.02
C GLN A 155 9.39 -14.83 7.68
N LEU A 156 8.31 -14.09 7.39
CA LEU A 156 8.38 -12.65 7.15
C LEU A 156 8.87 -11.90 8.40
N ASN A 157 8.30 -12.22 9.56
CA ASN A 157 8.70 -11.67 10.86
C ASN A 157 10.19 -11.99 11.17
N GLN A 158 10.65 -13.20 10.90
CA GLN A 158 12.04 -13.60 11.09
C GLN A 158 12.99 -12.84 10.18
N ARG A 159 12.65 -12.70 8.88
CA ARG A 159 13.48 -11.92 7.92
C ARG A 159 13.59 -10.45 8.34
N PHE A 160 12.48 -9.85 8.76
CA PHE A 160 12.46 -8.46 9.21
C PHE A 160 13.33 -8.28 10.47
N ARG A 161 13.17 -9.17 11.46
CA ARG A 161 13.97 -9.14 12.69
C ARG A 161 15.45 -9.37 12.41
N ALA A 162 15.80 -10.31 11.55
CA ALA A 162 17.19 -10.57 11.17
C ALA A 162 17.83 -9.36 10.47
N ARG A 163 17.05 -8.60 9.70
CA ARG A 163 17.55 -7.44 8.95
C ARG A 163 17.67 -6.17 9.81
N PHE A 164 16.76 -5.95 10.77
CA PHE A 164 16.65 -4.68 11.49
C PHE A 164 16.78 -4.80 13.02
N GLY A 165 16.86 -6.01 13.58
CA GLY A 165 16.93 -6.22 15.03
C GLY A 165 15.62 -6.06 15.79
N GLU A 166 14.54 -5.72 15.11
CA GLU A 166 13.22 -5.41 15.68
C GLU A 166 12.11 -6.25 15.03
N GLY A 167 10.98 -6.41 15.73
CA GLY A 167 9.79 -7.05 15.17
C GLY A 167 9.11 -6.18 14.11
N MET A 168 8.52 -6.80 13.11
CA MET A 168 7.72 -6.09 12.10
C MET A 168 6.38 -5.66 12.72
N ASP A 169 6.09 -4.38 12.70
CA ASP A 169 4.79 -3.84 13.08
C ASP A 169 3.89 -3.55 11.84
N SER A 170 2.72 -2.95 12.07
CA SER A 170 1.77 -2.60 11.03
C SER A 170 2.37 -1.72 9.93
N GLN A 171 3.18 -0.72 10.29
CA GLN A 171 3.78 0.20 9.32
C GLN A 171 4.94 -0.45 8.55
N GLY A 172 5.73 -1.27 9.23
CA GLY A 172 6.76 -2.10 8.60
C GLY A 172 6.16 -3.03 7.54
N TRP A 173 5.06 -3.71 7.89
CA TRP A 173 4.33 -4.54 6.94
C TRP A 173 3.75 -3.73 5.78
N ALA A 174 3.13 -2.58 6.04
CA ALA A 174 2.56 -1.73 5.01
C ALA A 174 3.62 -1.27 4.00
N GLY A 175 4.80 -0.84 4.48
CA GLY A 175 5.92 -0.44 3.64
C GLY A 175 6.45 -1.59 2.76
N TRP A 176 6.66 -2.75 3.36
CA TRP A 176 7.08 -3.96 2.64
C TRP A 176 6.06 -4.39 1.58
N PHE A 177 4.79 -4.45 1.97
CA PHE A 177 3.70 -4.87 1.09
C PHE A 177 3.51 -3.90 -0.10
N ALA A 178 3.59 -2.59 0.15
CA ALA A 178 3.45 -1.59 -0.91
C ALA A 178 4.49 -1.75 -2.02
N VAL A 179 5.76 -2.01 -1.67
CA VAL A 179 6.81 -2.25 -2.68
C VAL A 179 6.59 -3.57 -3.40
N LYS A 180 6.30 -4.66 -2.66
CA LYS A 180 6.00 -5.97 -3.24
C LYS A 180 4.85 -5.87 -4.26
N MET A 181 3.76 -5.23 -3.87
CA MET A 181 2.58 -5.02 -4.70
C MET A 181 2.89 -4.23 -5.98
N LEU A 182 3.65 -3.13 -5.87
CA LEU A 182 4.05 -2.34 -7.04
C LEU A 182 4.95 -3.13 -7.99
N TRP A 183 5.91 -3.89 -7.46
CA TRP A 183 6.78 -4.74 -8.26
C TRP A 183 5.99 -5.85 -8.98
N GLU A 184 5.13 -6.57 -8.26
CA GLU A 184 4.29 -7.61 -8.86
C GLU A 184 3.34 -7.04 -9.93
N SER A 185 2.81 -5.83 -9.70
CA SER A 185 1.97 -5.14 -10.67
C SER A 185 2.75 -4.80 -11.95
N ALA A 186 3.97 -4.27 -11.81
CA ALA A 186 4.84 -3.98 -12.96
C ALA A 186 5.22 -5.25 -13.74
N LEU A 187 5.49 -6.34 -13.03
CA LEU A 187 5.81 -7.62 -13.63
C LEU A 187 4.63 -8.19 -14.44
N ARG A 188 3.43 -8.22 -13.83
CA ARG A 188 2.22 -8.78 -14.45
C ARG A 188 1.65 -7.89 -15.55
N ALA A 189 1.72 -6.57 -15.39
CA ALA A 189 1.39 -5.60 -16.44
C ALA A 189 2.44 -5.57 -17.56
N ARG A 190 3.60 -6.21 -17.39
CA ARG A 190 4.76 -6.16 -18.29
C ARG A 190 5.23 -4.74 -18.58
N SER A 191 4.97 -3.81 -17.67
CA SER A 191 5.28 -2.40 -17.81
C SER A 191 5.45 -1.76 -16.45
N ALA A 192 6.40 -0.83 -16.33
CA ALA A 192 6.56 0.03 -15.15
C ALA A 192 5.86 1.39 -15.33
N GLU A 193 5.26 1.66 -16.50
CA GLU A 193 4.56 2.92 -16.74
C GLU A 193 3.41 3.14 -15.75
N PRO A 194 3.27 4.35 -15.17
CA PRO A 194 2.26 4.61 -14.13
C PRO A 194 0.83 4.29 -14.58
N ALA A 195 0.49 4.58 -15.83
CA ALA A 195 -0.84 4.27 -16.38
C ALA A 195 -1.11 2.76 -16.48
N ALA A 196 -0.08 1.95 -16.72
CA ALA A 196 -0.20 0.50 -16.75
C ALA A 196 -0.33 -0.06 -15.32
N LEU A 197 0.44 0.48 -14.37
CA LEU A 197 0.32 0.14 -12.95
C LEU A 197 -1.08 0.45 -12.43
N LEU A 198 -1.60 1.65 -12.71
CA LEU A 198 -2.93 2.08 -12.31
C LEU A 198 -4.01 1.13 -12.84
N ARG A 199 -4.01 0.85 -14.15
CA ARG A 199 -4.98 -0.08 -14.75
C ARG A 199 -4.89 -1.48 -14.16
N TYR A 200 -3.68 -1.96 -13.89
CA TYR A 200 -3.51 -3.28 -13.29
C TYR A 200 -4.06 -3.32 -11.86
N LEU A 201 -3.72 -2.33 -11.02
CA LEU A 201 -4.20 -2.23 -9.63
C LEU A 201 -5.73 -2.13 -9.53
N GLU A 202 -6.39 -1.50 -10.52
CA GLU A 202 -7.85 -1.40 -10.63
C GLU A 202 -8.50 -2.69 -11.18
N SER A 203 -7.72 -3.63 -11.73
CA SER A 203 -8.27 -4.82 -12.37
C SER A 203 -8.61 -5.93 -11.37
N ASP A 204 -9.53 -6.80 -11.75
CA ASP A 204 -9.88 -8.00 -10.98
C ASP A 204 -8.72 -9.00 -10.87
N ALA A 205 -7.74 -8.93 -11.78
CA ALA A 205 -6.54 -9.74 -11.75
C ALA A 205 -5.53 -9.31 -10.68
N ALA A 206 -5.69 -8.10 -10.12
CA ALA A 206 -4.81 -7.58 -9.08
C ALA A 206 -5.09 -8.25 -7.73
N GLN A 207 -4.42 -9.38 -7.53
CA GLN A 207 -4.46 -10.15 -6.28
C GLN A 207 -3.03 -10.37 -5.79
N PHE A 208 -2.80 -10.09 -4.51
CA PHE A 208 -1.48 -10.09 -3.89
C PHE A 208 -1.47 -10.96 -2.65
N ASP A 209 -0.36 -11.67 -2.45
CA ASP A 209 -0.10 -12.36 -1.19
C ASP A 209 0.58 -11.40 -0.21
N GLY A 210 -0.08 -11.13 0.91
CA GLY A 210 0.45 -10.34 2.03
C GLY A 210 0.82 -11.18 3.25
N HIS A 211 0.95 -12.51 3.11
CA HIS A 211 1.14 -13.48 4.20
C HIS A 211 0.01 -13.47 5.24
N LYS A 212 -1.22 -13.19 4.78
CA LYS A 212 -2.43 -13.11 5.63
C LYS A 212 -3.45 -14.22 5.33
N GLY A 213 -3.06 -15.25 4.55
CA GLY A 213 -3.90 -16.40 4.24
C GLY A 213 -5.07 -16.12 3.28
N ARG A 214 -5.19 -14.90 2.79
CA ARG A 214 -6.19 -14.51 1.81
C ARG A 214 -5.54 -13.64 0.73
N PRO A 215 -6.00 -13.73 -0.53
CA PRO A 215 -5.58 -12.80 -1.56
C PRO A 215 -6.06 -11.39 -1.22
N LEU A 216 -5.13 -10.44 -1.24
CA LEU A 216 -5.39 -9.01 -1.02
C LEU A 216 -5.65 -8.34 -2.37
N SER A 217 -6.56 -7.37 -2.42
CA SER A 217 -6.89 -6.60 -3.61
C SER A 217 -7.43 -5.23 -3.24
N PHE A 218 -7.45 -4.29 -4.18
CA PHE A 218 -8.09 -3.00 -3.92
C PHE A 218 -9.58 -3.03 -4.27
N ARG A 219 -10.36 -2.26 -3.53
CA ARG A 219 -11.76 -2.00 -3.85
C ARG A 219 -11.87 -1.08 -5.05
N PRO A 220 -12.75 -1.34 -6.02
CA PRO A 220 -12.88 -0.48 -7.19
C PRO A 220 -13.57 0.85 -6.92
N TRP A 221 -14.21 1.03 -5.76
CA TRP A 221 -14.99 2.25 -5.46
C TRP A 221 -14.26 3.27 -4.57
N ASP A 222 -13.18 2.85 -3.86
CA ASP A 222 -12.46 3.74 -2.94
C ASP A 222 -10.95 3.46 -2.88
N HIS A 223 -10.45 2.49 -3.65
CA HIS A 223 -9.06 2.00 -3.66
C HIS A 223 -8.50 1.65 -2.27
N GLN A 224 -9.37 1.29 -1.32
CA GLN A 224 -8.96 0.74 -0.04
C GLN A 224 -8.52 -0.72 -0.22
N LEU A 225 -7.40 -1.10 0.37
CA LEU A 225 -6.93 -2.48 0.37
C LEU A 225 -7.90 -3.37 1.15
N ARG A 226 -8.41 -4.42 0.50
CA ARG A 226 -9.08 -5.55 1.13
C ARG A 226 -8.05 -6.40 1.84
N GLN A 227 -8.07 -6.39 3.14
CA GLN A 227 -7.15 -7.15 3.99
C GLN A 227 -7.81 -7.53 5.31
N PRO A 228 -7.47 -8.67 5.92
CA PRO A 228 -7.81 -8.91 7.30
C PRO A 228 -7.06 -7.94 8.21
N LEU A 229 -7.71 -7.55 9.30
CA LEU A 229 -7.11 -6.80 10.39
C LEU A 229 -7.02 -7.69 11.63
N TYR A 230 -6.15 -7.32 12.54
CA TYR A 230 -5.86 -8.08 13.74
C TYR A 230 -6.17 -7.24 14.96
N VAL A 231 -6.96 -7.77 15.88
CA VAL A 231 -7.27 -7.10 17.14
C VAL A 231 -6.50 -7.81 18.25
N ALA A 232 -5.55 -7.10 18.81
CA ALA A 232 -4.66 -7.64 19.84
C ALA A 232 -5.08 -7.13 21.21
N ALA A 233 -5.52 -8.03 22.09
CA ALA A 233 -5.63 -7.72 23.52
C ALA A 233 -4.26 -7.90 24.19
N PRO A 234 -3.88 -7.07 25.17
CA PRO A 234 -2.61 -7.18 25.87
C PRO A 234 -2.37 -8.55 26.54
N SER A 235 -3.46 -9.20 26.95
CA SER A 235 -3.43 -10.50 27.64
C SER A 235 -3.63 -11.72 26.75
N ALA A 236 -3.81 -11.53 25.43
CA ALA A 236 -4.05 -12.65 24.52
C ALA A 236 -2.74 -13.18 23.92
N ASP A 237 -2.60 -14.50 23.84
CA ASP A 237 -1.43 -15.17 23.24
C ASP A 237 -1.31 -14.88 21.73
N ALA A 238 -2.45 -14.69 21.05
CA ALA A 238 -2.49 -14.36 19.63
C ALA A 238 -3.57 -13.30 19.33
N PRO A 239 -3.35 -12.47 18.29
CA PRO A 239 -4.37 -11.50 17.87
C PRO A 239 -5.57 -12.19 17.23
N VAL A 240 -6.73 -11.55 17.35
CA VAL A 240 -7.98 -12.00 16.70
C VAL A 240 -8.01 -11.46 15.28
N GLU A 241 -8.03 -12.35 14.28
CA GLU A 241 -8.22 -11.95 12.88
C GLU A 241 -9.68 -11.62 12.61
N VAL A 242 -9.93 -10.49 11.93
CA VAL A 242 -11.26 -10.03 11.49
C VAL A 242 -11.20 -9.48 10.06
N PRO A 243 -12.28 -9.60 9.27
CA PRO A 243 -13.47 -10.40 9.52
C PRO A 243 -13.21 -11.90 9.30
N ARG A 244 -13.97 -12.72 9.95
CA ARG A 244 -13.95 -14.17 9.71
C ARG A 244 -15.06 -14.54 8.71
N ALA A 245 -14.80 -15.53 7.85
CA ALA A 245 -15.87 -16.16 7.08
C ALA A 245 -16.88 -16.80 8.02
N GLN A 246 -18.14 -16.76 7.65
CA GLN A 246 -19.17 -17.46 8.42
C GLN A 246 -19.08 -18.96 8.16
N PRO A 247 -19.14 -19.81 9.19
CA PRO A 247 -19.16 -21.25 9.00
C PRO A 247 -20.30 -21.68 8.09
N GLY A 248 -19.99 -22.43 7.02
CA GLY A 248 -20.97 -22.93 6.05
C GLY A 248 -21.47 -21.90 5.01
N ALA A 249 -21.00 -20.67 5.02
CA ALA A 249 -21.30 -19.69 3.98
C ALA A 249 -20.33 -19.88 2.80
N ASP A 250 -20.86 -19.88 1.57
CA ASP A 250 -20.09 -19.86 0.32
C ASP A 250 -19.73 -18.39 -0.02
N GLU A 251 -18.84 -17.81 0.77
CA GLU A 251 -18.43 -16.42 0.63
C GLU A 251 -17.01 -16.34 0.04
N SER A 252 -16.86 -15.55 -1.00
CA SER A 252 -15.54 -15.22 -1.53
C SER A 252 -14.70 -14.40 -0.53
N SER A 253 -13.38 -14.49 -0.64
CA SER A 253 -12.48 -13.67 0.19
C SER A 253 -12.77 -12.17 0.05
N ARG A 254 -13.22 -11.70 -1.13
CA ARG A 254 -13.57 -10.29 -1.36
C ARG A 254 -14.81 -9.88 -0.55
N GLU A 255 -15.86 -10.68 -0.59
CA GLU A 255 -17.11 -10.40 0.16
C GLU A 255 -16.85 -10.37 1.67
N VAL A 256 -16.09 -11.32 2.18
CA VAL A 256 -15.70 -11.33 3.60
C VAL A 256 -14.95 -10.05 3.97
N LEU A 257 -13.94 -9.64 3.18
CA LEU A 257 -13.11 -8.47 3.47
C LEU A 257 -13.85 -7.14 3.22
N ASP A 258 -14.84 -7.11 2.34
CA ASP A 258 -15.67 -5.92 2.10
C ASP A 258 -16.63 -5.58 3.26
N ARG A 259 -16.75 -6.45 4.26
CA ARG A 259 -17.45 -6.13 5.51
C ARG A 259 -16.72 -5.08 6.36
N LEU A 260 -15.41 -4.84 6.12
CA LEU A 260 -14.67 -3.80 6.81
C LEU A 260 -14.84 -2.45 6.11
N GLY A 261 -15.17 -1.41 6.86
CA GLY A 261 -15.23 -0.03 6.37
C GLY A 261 -16.53 0.30 5.63
N THR A 262 -16.44 1.25 4.69
CA THR A 262 -17.60 1.77 3.97
C THR A 262 -17.99 0.87 2.80
N PRO A 263 -19.20 0.30 2.77
CA PRO A 263 -19.65 -0.51 1.65
C PRO A 263 -19.91 0.35 0.40
N ARG A 264 -19.91 -0.30 -0.78
CA ARG A 264 -19.99 0.37 -2.08
C ARG A 264 -21.20 1.32 -2.21
N GLU A 265 -22.36 0.89 -1.74
CA GLU A 265 -23.63 1.65 -1.83
C GLU A 265 -23.65 2.92 -0.96
N LYS A 266 -22.74 3.00 0.03
CA LYS A 266 -22.58 4.17 0.91
C LYS A 266 -21.34 4.99 0.57
N SER A 267 -20.59 4.62 -0.47
CA SER A 267 -19.38 5.33 -0.87
C SER A 267 -19.72 6.68 -1.49
N GLU A 268 -19.10 7.73 -0.98
CA GLU A 268 -19.14 9.09 -1.55
C GLU A 268 -18.02 9.33 -2.57
N CYS A 269 -17.17 8.34 -2.83
CA CYS A 269 -16.06 8.47 -3.76
C CYS A 269 -16.55 8.52 -5.21
N ARG A 270 -16.07 9.50 -5.97
CA ARG A 270 -16.40 9.72 -7.39
C ARG A 270 -15.09 9.76 -8.20
N MET A 271 -14.41 8.62 -8.28
CA MET A 271 -13.20 8.48 -9.11
C MET A 271 -13.58 8.58 -10.59
N GLY A 272 -12.96 9.51 -11.29
CA GLY A 272 -13.23 9.75 -12.72
C GLY A 272 -14.14 10.95 -13.02
N GLU A 273 -14.81 11.53 -12.05
CA GLU A 273 -15.49 12.81 -12.22
C GLU A 273 -14.49 13.95 -12.03
N ALA A 274 -14.41 14.88 -13.01
CA ALA A 274 -13.59 16.08 -12.89
C ALA A 274 -14.13 16.93 -11.72
N ARG A 275 -13.28 17.23 -10.74
CA ARG A 275 -13.68 18.08 -9.61
C ARG A 275 -13.72 19.55 -10.04
N PRO A 276 -14.57 20.39 -9.40
CA PRO A 276 -14.69 21.80 -9.74
C PRO A 276 -13.40 22.60 -9.73
N GLY A 277 -12.31 22.13 -9.09
CA GLY A 277 -10.99 22.77 -9.07
C GLY A 277 -9.98 22.25 -10.11
N ASP A 278 -10.27 21.15 -10.80
CA ASP A 278 -9.33 20.53 -11.75
C ASP A 278 -9.36 21.21 -13.13
N ARG A 279 -10.33 22.11 -13.41
CA ARG A 279 -10.51 22.78 -14.72
C ARG A 279 -9.70 24.06 -14.91
N LEU A 280 -8.93 24.52 -13.93
CA LEU A 280 -8.27 25.84 -13.99
C LEU A 280 -6.76 25.79 -14.31
N ARG A 281 -6.22 24.69 -14.85
CA ARG A 281 -4.79 24.60 -15.24
C ARG A 281 -4.57 23.98 -16.61
N GLY A 282 -5.40 24.32 -17.58
CA GLY A 282 -5.30 23.85 -18.96
C GLY A 282 -5.67 24.95 -19.96
N GLU A 283 -5.14 26.18 -19.80
CA GLU A 283 -5.05 27.21 -20.84
C GLU A 283 -3.69 27.90 -20.77
#